data_b12d2c06bfdbb255a682b4a72f968203
#
_entry.id   b12d2c06bfdbb255a682b4a72f968203
#
_cell.length_a   1.000
_cell.length_b   1.000
_cell.length_c   1.000
_cell.angle_alpha   90.00
_cell.angle_beta   90.00
_cell.angle_gamma   90.00
#
_symmetry.space_group_name_H-M   'P 1'
#
loop_
_entity.id
_entity.type
_entity.pdbx_description
1 polymer ?
#
loop_
_entity_poly.entity_id
_entity_poly.type
_entity_poly.pdbx_seq_one_letter_code
_entity_poly.pdbx_strand_id
1 'polypeptide(L)'
;MGFWELLLLGVGLSMDAFAVSVCKGLAMQRSDAKAAVTCGLWFGFFQALMPVVGFYLGRLFAGAIEAVDHWVAFGLLSFVGINMIKEALEGGQSEANSDLSPKAMLPLAVATSIDALAVGVSLAMTEMASIWTAVLLIGVTTFVLSAAGAAVGGIFGRKFEKKSEIFGGVTLIFLGLKILLENLGVL
;
A
#
# COMPACT_ATOMS: atom_id res chain seq x y z
N MET A 1 -3.28 -10.39 -21.60
CA MET A 1 -2.21 -9.54 -21.03
C MET A 1 -0.88 -10.26 -21.12
N GLY A 2 0.15 -9.59 -21.65
CA GLY A 2 1.51 -10.11 -21.73
C GLY A 2 2.26 -9.99 -20.40
N PHE A 3 3.40 -10.68 -20.28
CA PHE A 3 4.24 -10.63 -19.06
C PHE A 3 4.67 -9.21 -18.70
N TRP A 4 5.04 -8.40 -19.68
CA TRP A 4 5.48 -7.01 -19.45
C TRP A 4 4.35 -6.09 -18.98
N GLU A 5 3.15 -6.29 -19.48
CA GLU A 5 1.95 -5.54 -19.04
C GLU A 5 1.63 -5.85 -17.58
N LEU A 6 1.68 -7.13 -17.20
CA LEU A 6 1.48 -7.56 -15.81
C LEU A 6 2.58 -7.06 -14.87
N LEU A 7 3.83 -7.03 -15.35
CA LEU A 7 4.95 -6.50 -14.56
C LEU A 7 4.79 -5.00 -14.32
N LEU A 8 4.46 -4.23 -15.36
CA LEU A 8 4.22 -2.80 -15.25
C LEU A 8 3.02 -2.49 -14.33
N LEU A 9 1.94 -3.28 -14.45
CA LEU A 9 0.80 -3.21 -13.55
C LEU A 9 1.22 -3.48 -12.10
N GLY A 10 2.01 -4.54 -11.87
CA GLY A 10 2.53 -4.89 -10.55
C GLY A 10 3.41 -3.78 -9.95
N VAL A 11 4.26 -3.15 -10.76
CA VAL A 11 5.07 -1.99 -10.32
C VAL A 11 4.16 -0.82 -9.96
N GLY A 12 3.18 -0.48 -10.80
CA GLY A 12 2.23 0.60 -10.54
C GLY A 12 1.48 0.41 -9.23
N LEU A 13 0.86 -0.76 -9.05
CA LEU A 13 0.12 -1.13 -7.84
C LEU A 13 1.00 -1.19 -6.57
N SER A 14 2.31 -1.39 -6.74
CA SER A 14 3.24 -1.45 -5.60
C SER A 14 3.68 -0.08 -5.09
N MET A 15 3.37 1.02 -5.80
CA MET A 15 3.89 2.34 -5.44
C MET A 15 3.35 2.83 -4.10
N ASP A 16 2.10 2.55 -3.77
CA ASP A 16 1.48 2.92 -2.49
C ASP A 16 2.14 2.17 -1.33
N ALA A 17 2.32 0.87 -1.47
CA ALA A 17 3.01 0.03 -0.50
C ALA A 17 4.49 0.42 -0.36
N PHE A 18 5.16 0.80 -1.45
CA PHE A 18 6.52 1.34 -1.43
C PHE A 18 6.58 2.65 -0.64
N ALA A 19 5.69 3.61 -0.91
CA ALA A 19 5.66 4.90 -0.21
C ALA A 19 5.44 4.73 1.29
N VAL A 20 4.47 3.89 1.69
CA VAL A 20 4.21 3.57 3.10
C VAL A 20 5.42 2.88 3.74
N SER A 21 6.07 1.96 3.03
CA SER A 21 7.27 1.27 3.51
C SER A 21 8.45 2.22 3.73
N VAL A 22 8.63 3.21 2.83
CA VAL A 22 9.62 4.29 3.03
C VAL A 22 9.32 5.07 4.30
N CYS A 23 8.06 5.45 4.53
CA CYS A 23 7.64 6.17 5.75
C CYS A 23 7.91 5.34 7.00
N LYS A 24 7.58 4.03 6.99
CA LYS A 24 7.90 3.11 8.08
C LYS A 24 9.40 3.02 8.33
N GLY A 25 10.20 2.88 7.27
CA GLY A 25 11.66 2.87 7.37
C GLY A 25 12.23 4.16 7.96
N LEU A 26 11.71 5.32 7.54
CA LEU A 26 12.08 6.64 8.07
C LEU A 26 11.81 6.73 9.57
N ALA A 27 10.63 6.28 10.03
CA ALA A 27 10.25 6.27 11.43
C ALA A 27 11.09 5.34 12.30
N MET A 28 11.49 4.18 11.77
CA MET A 28 12.33 3.22 12.48
C MET A 28 13.79 3.66 12.69
N GLN A 29 14.26 4.62 11.89
CA GLN A 29 15.63 5.16 11.96
C GLN A 29 16.77 4.11 11.90
N ARG A 30 16.41 2.89 11.52
CA ARG A 30 17.32 1.75 11.39
C ARG A 30 17.08 1.06 10.06
N SER A 31 18.15 0.83 9.33
CA SER A 31 18.14 -0.13 8.24
C SER A 31 18.23 -1.54 8.85
N ASP A 32 17.08 -2.10 9.21
CA ASP A 32 16.98 -3.47 9.73
C ASP A 32 16.40 -4.37 8.66
N ALA A 33 17.17 -5.38 8.26
CA ALA A 33 16.74 -6.36 7.27
C ALA A 33 15.45 -7.09 7.70
N LYS A 34 15.26 -7.33 9.02
CA LYS A 34 14.05 -7.94 9.55
C LYS A 34 12.84 -7.03 9.33
N ALA A 35 12.97 -5.75 9.56
CA ALA A 35 11.92 -4.77 9.33
C ALA A 35 11.56 -4.66 7.84
N ALA A 36 12.57 -4.61 6.97
CA ALA A 36 12.38 -4.59 5.52
C ALA A 36 11.62 -5.82 5.02
N VAL A 37 12.03 -7.01 5.47
CA VAL A 37 11.34 -8.27 5.13
C VAL A 37 9.92 -8.30 5.69
N THR A 38 9.70 -7.78 6.91
CA THR A 38 8.35 -7.73 7.50
C THR A 38 7.43 -6.82 6.69
N CYS A 39 7.87 -5.62 6.31
CA CYS A 39 7.10 -4.73 5.42
C CYS A 39 6.80 -5.42 4.08
N GLY A 40 7.81 -6.02 3.46
CA GLY A 40 7.64 -6.76 2.20
C GLY A 40 6.60 -7.88 2.32
N LEU A 41 6.66 -8.68 3.39
CA LEU A 41 5.71 -9.78 3.62
C LEU A 41 4.28 -9.28 3.82
N TRP A 42 4.07 -8.25 4.65
CA TRP A 42 2.74 -7.69 4.87
C TRP A 42 2.14 -7.14 3.58
N PHE A 43 2.83 -6.21 2.94
CA PHE A 43 2.33 -5.57 1.74
C PHE A 43 2.25 -6.53 0.55
N GLY A 44 3.27 -7.36 0.33
CA GLY A 44 3.27 -8.35 -0.74
C GLY A 44 2.17 -9.40 -0.59
N PHE A 45 1.90 -9.87 0.64
CA PHE A 45 0.83 -10.82 0.91
C PHE A 45 -0.54 -10.22 0.61
N PHE A 46 -0.85 -9.03 1.14
CA PHE A 46 -2.14 -8.39 0.89
C PHE A 46 -2.31 -7.97 -0.57
N GLN A 47 -1.25 -7.50 -1.22
CA GLN A 47 -1.28 -7.15 -2.64
C GLN A 47 -1.48 -8.38 -3.54
N ALA A 48 -1.08 -9.56 -3.11
CA ALA A 48 -1.40 -10.83 -3.79
C ALA A 48 -2.81 -11.34 -3.46
N LEU A 49 -3.25 -11.18 -2.20
CA LEU A 49 -4.54 -11.65 -1.73
C LEU A 49 -5.71 -10.86 -2.33
N MET A 50 -5.60 -9.54 -2.39
CA MET A 50 -6.69 -8.67 -2.82
C MET A 50 -7.14 -8.89 -4.27
N PRO A 51 -6.28 -9.11 -5.27
CA PRO A 51 -6.74 -9.47 -6.62
C PRO A 51 -7.50 -10.80 -6.64
N VAL A 52 -7.14 -11.76 -5.80
CA VAL A 52 -7.88 -13.02 -5.69
C VAL A 52 -9.28 -12.76 -5.14
N VAL A 53 -9.38 -12.00 -4.06
CA VAL A 53 -10.68 -11.62 -3.47
C VAL A 53 -11.51 -10.85 -4.50
N GLY A 54 -10.92 -9.83 -5.14
CA GLY A 54 -11.57 -9.04 -6.18
C GLY A 54 -12.05 -9.87 -7.36
N PHE A 55 -11.26 -10.84 -7.79
CA PHE A 55 -11.63 -11.74 -8.90
C PHE A 55 -12.87 -12.59 -8.56
N TYR A 56 -12.94 -13.18 -7.37
CA TYR A 56 -14.11 -13.94 -6.96
C TYR A 56 -15.34 -13.04 -6.72
N LEU A 57 -15.15 -11.86 -6.13
CA LEU A 57 -16.22 -10.88 -5.95
C LEU A 57 -16.73 -10.34 -7.28
N GLY A 58 -15.84 -10.05 -8.24
CA GLY A 58 -16.21 -9.61 -9.59
C GLY A 58 -17.08 -10.62 -10.33
N ARG A 59 -16.80 -11.91 -10.14
CA ARG A 59 -17.65 -12.99 -10.69
C ARG A 59 -19.02 -13.10 -10.03
N LEU A 60 -19.13 -12.75 -8.77
CA LEU A 60 -20.39 -12.84 -8.02
C LEU A 60 -21.26 -11.59 -8.16
N PHE A 61 -20.64 -10.42 -8.29
CA PHE A 61 -21.31 -9.12 -8.17
C PHE A 61 -20.89 -8.10 -9.26
N ALA A 62 -20.77 -8.54 -10.51
CA ALA A 62 -20.43 -7.67 -11.62
C ALA A 62 -21.38 -6.45 -11.69
N GLY A 63 -21.00 -5.32 -11.11
CA GLY A 63 -21.74 -4.04 -11.17
C GLY A 63 -21.97 -3.30 -9.85
N ALA A 64 -21.71 -3.91 -8.70
CA ALA A 64 -22.00 -3.28 -7.39
C ALA A 64 -20.74 -2.77 -6.63
N ILE A 65 -19.53 -3.14 -7.06
CA ILE A 65 -18.30 -2.96 -6.25
C ILE A 65 -17.59 -1.64 -6.54
N GLU A 66 -17.71 -1.07 -7.73
CA GLU A 66 -16.96 0.13 -8.15
C GLU A 66 -17.27 1.42 -7.37
N ALA A 67 -18.39 1.45 -6.64
CA ALA A 67 -18.88 2.69 -6.04
C ALA A 67 -18.29 3.02 -4.65
N VAL A 68 -17.64 2.09 -3.96
CA VAL A 68 -17.31 2.23 -2.52
C VAL A 68 -15.82 2.13 -2.21
N ASP A 69 -15.01 1.49 -3.06
CA ASP A 69 -13.61 1.16 -2.81
C ASP A 69 -12.72 2.40 -2.57
N HIS A 70 -12.87 3.45 -3.37
CA HIS A 70 -12.10 4.69 -3.25
C HIS A 70 -12.42 5.50 -1.98
N TRP A 71 -13.67 5.46 -1.48
CA TRP A 71 -14.02 6.09 -0.21
C TRP A 71 -13.39 5.39 0.98
N VAL A 72 -13.33 4.07 0.94
CA VAL A 72 -12.66 3.25 1.97
C VAL A 72 -11.16 3.49 1.94
N ALA A 73 -10.53 3.50 0.73
CA ALA A 73 -9.11 3.81 0.58
C ALA A 73 -8.77 5.21 1.12
N PHE A 74 -9.53 6.24 0.72
CA PHE A 74 -9.35 7.60 1.24
C PHE A 74 -9.48 7.68 2.76
N GLY A 75 -10.53 7.06 3.33
CA GLY A 75 -10.76 7.05 4.77
C GLY A 75 -9.61 6.41 5.55
N LEU A 76 -9.13 5.24 5.10
CA LEU A 76 -8.03 4.52 5.75
C LEU A 76 -6.71 5.27 5.63
N LEU A 77 -6.34 5.74 4.43
CA LEU A 77 -5.10 6.50 4.21
C LEU A 77 -5.08 7.83 4.96
N SER A 78 -6.23 8.53 5.00
CA SER A 78 -6.38 9.77 5.78
C SER A 78 -6.25 9.52 7.27
N PHE A 79 -6.88 8.47 7.80
CA PHE A 79 -6.79 8.09 9.21
C PHE A 79 -5.33 7.81 9.62
N VAL A 80 -4.62 7.02 8.82
CA VAL A 80 -3.21 6.70 9.09
C VAL A 80 -2.33 7.94 8.96
N GLY A 81 -2.51 8.75 7.91
CA GLY A 81 -1.75 9.98 7.70
C GLY A 81 -1.96 11.00 8.83
N ILE A 82 -3.19 11.18 9.30
CA ILE A 82 -3.50 12.06 10.43
C ILE A 82 -2.83 11.57 11.72
N ASN A 83 -2.87 10.26 11.99
CA ASN A 83 -2.20 9.69 13.15
C ASN A 83 -0.68 9.92 13.11
N MET A 84 -0.03 9.72 11.97
CA MET A 84 1.40 9.99 11.80
C MET A 84 1.74 11.46 12.07
N ILE A 85 0.95 12.39 11.55
CA ILE A 85 1.16 13.84 11.78
C ILE A 85 0.95 14.18 13.27
N LYS A 86 -0.09 13.63 13.89
CA LYS A 86 -0.41 13.86 15.30
C LYS A 86 0.75 13.40 16.21
N GLU A 87 1.27 12.20 16.00
CA GLU A 87 2.41 11.66 16.74
C GLU A 87 3.67 12.52 16.58
N ALA A 88 3.96 12.99 15.36
CA ALA A 88 5.08 13.87 15.09
C ALA A 88 4.97 15.23 15.81
N LEU A 89 3.74 15.77 15.96
CA LEU A 89 3.49 17.05 16.63
C LEU A 89 3.50 16.92 18.17
N GLU A 90 3.00 15.82 18.69
CA GLU A 90 2.94 15.57 20.14
C GLU A 90 4.33 15.26 20.75
N GLY A 91 5.35 15.08 19.92
CA GLY A 91 6.73 14.83 20.38
C GLY A 91 6.89 13.47 21.07
N GLY A 92 5.89 12.61 20.93
CA GLY A 92 5.96 11.21 21.33
C GLY A 92 7.03 10.50 20.52
N GLN A 93 7.86 9.70 21.18
CA GLN A 93 8.87 8.92 20.46
C GLN A 93 8.18 8.08 19.39
N SER A 94 8.82 7.96 18.25
CA SER A 94 8.35 7.27 17.02
C SER A 94 8.01 5.77 17.18
N GLU A 95 7.68 5.33 18.40
CA GLU A 95 7.40 3.91 18.68
C GLU A 95 6.17 3.40 17.94
N ALA A 96 5.11 4.21 17.82
CA ALA A 96 3.89 3.76 17.14
C ALA A 96 4.06 3.68 15.61
N ASN A 97 4.82 4.60 15.01
CA ASN A 97 5.11 4.57 13.58
C ASN A 97 6.18 3.55 13.20
N SER A 98 7.09 3.23 14.12
CA SER A 98 8.04 2.14 13.97
C SER A 98 7.44 0.77 14.28
N ASP A 99 6.20 0.73 14.83
CA ASP A 99 5.53 -0.51 15.19
C ASP A 99 5.21 -1.34 13.93
N LEU A 100 5.76 -2.56 13.89
CA LEU A 100 5.51 -3.59 12.88
C LEU A 100 4.55 -4.66 13.38
N SER A 101 3.84 -4.39 14.49
CA SER A 101 2.84 -5.34 15.00
C SER A 101 1.72 -5.56 13.98
N PRO A 102 1.03 -6.70 14.03
CA PRO A 102 -0.11 -6.97 13.17
C PRO A 102 -1.20 -5.89 13.25
N LYS A 103 -1.38 -5.28 14.42
CA LYS A 103 -2.37 -4.21 14.62
C LYS A 103 -2.04 -2.93 13.86
N ALA A 104 -0.74 -2.61 13.75
CA ALA A 104 -0.27 -1.45 13.01
C ALA A 104 -0.16 -1.72 11.50
N MET A 105 0.27 -2.92 11.11
CA MET A 105 0.52 -3.27 9.71
C MET A 105 -0.75 -3.64 8.94
N LEU A 106 -1.73 -4.27 9.58
CA LEU A 106 -2.95 -4.73 8.92
C LEU A 106 -3.75 -3.60 8.25
N PRO A 107 -4.08 -2.49 8.93
CA PRO A 107 -4.82 -1.39 8.29
C PRO A 107 -4.06 -0.79 7.10
N LEU A 108 -2.75 -0.64 7.21
CA LEU A 108 -1.90 -0.13 6.14
C LEU A 108 -1.88 -1.06 4.93
N ALA A 109 -1.68 -2.36 5.18
CA ALA A 109 -1.63 -3.36 4.12
C ALA A 109 -2.99 -3.48 3.39
N VAL A 110 -4.09 -3.43 4.12
CA VAL A 110 -5.44 -3.40 3.52
C VAL A 110 -5.63 -2.14 2.71
N ALA A 111 -5.32 -0.96 3.27
CA ALA A 111 -5.51 0.32 2.59
C ALA A 111 -4.73 0.41 1.27
N THR A 112 -3.47 -0.02 1.27
CA THR A 112 -2.60 0.03 0.08
C THR A 112 -2.89 -1.05 -0.96
N SER A 113 -3.76 -2.01 -0.68
CA SER A 113 -4.09 -3.11 -1.59
C SER A 113 -5.53 -3.07 -2.12
N ILE A 114 -6.29 -1.99 -1.85
CA ILE A 114 -7.65 -1.83 -2.36
C ILE A 114 -7.67 -1.67 -3.89
N ASP A 115 -6.69 -0.99 -4.45
CA ASP A 115 -6.48 -0.86 -5.89
C ASP A 115 -6.26 -2.23 -6.56
N ALA A 116 -5.51 -3.12 -5.91
CA ALA A 116 -5.32 -4.49 -6.36
C ALA A 116 -6.62 -5.31 -6.32
N LEU A 117 -7.53 -5.01 -5.39
CA LEU A 117 -8.87 -5.61 -5.37
C LEU A 117 -9.66 -5.18 -6.61
N ALA A 118 -9.66 -3.90 -6.96
CA ALA A 118 -10.32 -3.38 -8.17
C ALA A 118 -9.74 -4.02 -9.45
N VAL A 119 -8.42 -4.17 -9.51
CA VAL A 119 -7.76 -4.90 -10.62
C VAL A 119 -8.24 -6.35 -10.67
N GLY A 120 -8.38 -7.02 -9.53
CA GLY A 120 -8.93 -8.37 -9.47
C GLY A 120 -10.35 -8.48 -10.06
N VAL A 121 -11.23 -7.52 -9.73
CA VAL A 121 -12.56 -7.41 -10.32
C VAL A 121 -12.49 -7.24 -11.85
N SER A 122 -11.61 -6.35 -12.31
CA SER A 122 -11.40 -6.11 -13.76
C SER A 122 -10.88 -7.36 -14.47
N LEU A 123 -9.95 -8.10 -13.84
CA LEU A 123 -9.44 -9.36 -14.38
C LEU A 123 -10.52 -10.46 -14.47
N ALA A 124 -11.53 -10.43 -13.58
CA ALA A 124 -12.66 -11.36 -13.64
C ALA A 124 -13.54 -11.18 -14.89
N MET A 125 -13.52 -9.97 -15.48
CA MET A 125 -14.27 -9.63 -16.71
C MET A 125 -13.46 -9.90 -17.98
N THR A 126 -12.17 -10.24 -17.84
CA THR A 126 -11.31 -10.58 -18.98
C THR A 126 -11.19 -12.10 -19.12
N GLU A 127 -11.10 -12.60 -20.36
CA GLU A 127 -10.84 -14.01 -20.65
C GLU A 127 -9.37 -14.38 -20.36
N MET A 128 -8.91 -14.18 -19.11
CA MET A 128 -7.56 -14.58 -18.74
C MET A 128 -7.50 -16.06 -18.42
N ALA A 129 -6.55 -16.74 -19.02
CA ALA A 129 -6.30 -18.18 -18.80
C ALA A 129 -5.90 -18.51 -17.35
N SER A 130 -5.29 -17.57 -16.64
CA SER A 130 -4.91 -17.79 -15.23
C SER A 130 -4.68 -16.47 -14.49
N ILE A 131 -5.40 -16.24 -13.41
CA ILE A 131 -5.18 -15.12 -12.47
C ILE A 131 -3.87 -15.31 -11.68
N TRP A 132 -3.44 -16.55 -11.48
CA TRP A 132 -2.32 -16.86 -10.58
C TRP A 132 -1.01 -16.23 -11.00
N THR A 133 -0.77 -16.09 -12.30
CA THR A 133 0.43 -15.40 -12.82
C THR A 133 0.42 -13.92 -12.45
N ALA A 134 -0.74 -13.25 -12.57
CA ALA A 134 -0.89 -11.85 -12.18
C ALA A 134 -0.70 -11.68 -10.66
N VAL A 135 -1.34 -12.52 -9.86
CA VAL A 135 -1.24 -12.53 -8.40
C VAL A 135 0.20 -12.71 -7.93
N LEU A 136 0.92 -13.68 -8.50
CA LEU A 136 2.31 -13.94 -8.16
C LEU A 136 3.21 -12.75 -8.52
N LEU A 137 3.06 -12.23 -9.74
CA LEU A 137 3.85 -11.08 -10.20
C LEU A 137 3.60 -9.84 -9.34
N ILE A 138 2.34 -9.49 -9.07
CA ILE A 138 1.97 -8.35 -8.25
C ILE A 138 2.52 -8.53 -6.83
N GLY A 139 2.30 -9.69 -6.20
CA GLY A 139 2.77 -9.95 -4.85
C GLY A 139 4.29 -9.90 -4.69
N VAL A 140 5.03 -10.53 -5.63
CA VAL A 140 6.51 -10.53 -5.61
C VAL A 140 7.05 -9.12 -5.87
N THR A 141 6.51 -8.39 -6.83
CA THR A 141 6.93 -7.01 -7.13
C THR A 141 6.70 -6.11 -5.92
N THR A 142 5.53 -6.20 -5.29
CA THR A 142 5.22 -5.44 -4.07
C THR A 142 6.14 -5.82 -2.91
N PHE A 143 6.38 -7.10 -2.70
CA PHE A 143 7.33 -7.55 -1.69
C PHE A 143 8.72 -6.91 -1.86
N VAL A 144 9.27 -6.99 -3.07
CA VAL A 144 10.61 -6.46 -3.37
C VAL A 144 10.64 -4.94 -3.21
N LEU A 145 9.68 -4.23 -3.77
CA LEU A 145 9.63 -2.77 -3.69
C LEU A 145 9.39 -2.28 -2.25
N SER A 146 8.49 -2.91 -1.50
CA SER A 146 8.24 -2.54 -0.10
C SER A 146 9.43 -2.82 0.80
N ALA A 147 10.11 -3.94 0.62
CA ALA A 147 11.33 -4.23 1.36
C ALA A 147 12.45 -3.22 1.04
N ALA A 148 12.62 -2.87 -0.24
CA ALA A 148 13.55 -1.83 -0.68
C ALA A 148 13.16 -0.45 -0.10
N GLY A 149 11.87 -0.10 -0.13
CA GLY A 149 11.35 1.15 0.44
C GLY A 149 11.67 1.29 1.93
N ALA A 150 11.40 0.25 2.71
CA ALA A 150 11.71 0.25 4.14
C ALA A 150 13.22 0.34 4.42
N ALA A 151 14.04 -0.34 3.63
CA ALA A 151 15.51 -0.26 3.76
C ALA A 151 16.04 1.15 3.43
N VAL A 152 15.58 1.74 2.33
CA VAL A 152 15.93 3.11 1.92
C VAL A 152 15.46 4.11 2.96
N GLY A 153 14.20 4.01 3.43
CA GLY A 153 13.66 4.85 4.49
C GLY A 153 14.49 4.79 5.76
N GLY A 154 14.91 3.59 6.19
CA GLY A 154 15.74 3.41 7.38
C GLY A 154 17.15 4.04 7.29
N ILE A 155 17.71 4.17 6.09
CA ILE A 155 18.97 4.88 5.85
C ILE A 155 18.78 6.39 5.99
N PHE A 156 17.70 6.92 5.40
CA PHE A 156 17.42 8.36 5.41
C PHE A 156 16.84 8.86 6.74
N GLY A 157 16.08 8.03 7.48
CA GLY A 157 15.41 8.38 8.73
C GLY A 157 16.36 8.88 9.81
N ARG A 158 17.58 8.33 9.88
CA ARG A 158 18.63 8.79 10.79
C ARG A 158 19.03 10.27 10.62
N LYS A 159 18.71 10.87 9.47
CA LYS A 159 19.12 12.23 9.15
C LYS A 159 18.02 13.29 9.32
N PHE A 160 16.73 12.88 9.34
CA PHE A 160 15.60 13.81 9.27
C PHE A 160 14.37 13.34 10.07
N GLU A 161 14.53 13.03 11.35
CA GLU A 161 13.52 12.41 12.22
C GLU A 161 12.12 13.02 12.13
N LYS A 162 11.91 14.19 12.69
CA LYS A 162 10.60 14.85 12.78
C LYS A 162 10.03 15.29 11.42
N LYS A 163 10.89 15.71 10.50
CA LYS A 163 10.46 16.15 9.16
C LYS A 163 9.96 14.98 8.31
N SER A 164 10.53 13.78 8.51
CA SER A 164 10.16 12.56 7.79
C SER A 164 8.77 12.05 8.15
N GLU A 165 8.39 12.14 9.42
CA GLU A 165 7.07 11.71 9.90
C GLU A 165 5.96 12.63 9.35
N ILE A 166 6.16 13.94 9.41
CA ILE A 166 5.22 14.91 8.83
C ILE A 166 5.12 14.71 7.32
N PHE A 167 6.25 14.54 6.64
CA PHE A 167 6.26 14.33 5.20
C PHE A 167 5.55 13.04 4.81
N GLY A 168 5.79 11.94 5.55
CA GLY A 168 5.10 10.67 5.35
C GLY A 168 3.59 10.77 5.54
N GLY A 169 3.14 11.38 6.64
CA GLY A 169 1.72 11.58 6.92
C GLY A 169 1.02 12.46 5.86
N VAL A 170 1.65 13.56 5.45
CA VAL A 170 1.15 14.41 4.37
C VAL A 170 1.06 13.64 3.05
N THR A 171 2.09 12.84 2.71
CA THR A 171 2.10 12.03 1.49
C THR A 171 0.93 11.04 1.45
N LEU A 172 0.64 10.36 2.57
CA LEU A 172 -0.49 9.41 2.65
C LEU A 172 -1.84 10.10 2.48
N ILE A 173 -2.04 11.28 3.07
CA ILE A 173 -3.26 12.07 2.90
C ILE A 173 -3.41 12.51 1.43
N PHE A 174 -2.32 13.01 0.81
CA PHE A 174 -2.34 13.39 -0.59
C PHE A 174 -2.64 12.22 -1.52
N LEU A 175 -2.06 11.05 -1.23
CA LEU A 175 -2.30 9.84 -2.00
C LEU A 175 -3.77 9.42 -1.91
N GLY A 176 -4.34 9.39 -0.69
CA GLY A 176 -5.77 9.09 -0.49
C GLY A 176 -6.69 10.10 -1.19
N LEU A 177 -6.35 11.40 -1.11
CA LEU A 177 -7.11 12.45 -1.79
C LEU A 177 -7.02 12.31 -3.32
N LYS A 178 -5.84 12.00 -3.86
CA LYS A 178 -5.64 11.77 -5.29
C LYS A 178 -6.53 10.62 -5.79
N ILE A 179 -6.49 9.47 -5.11
CA ILE A 179 -7.32 8.30 -5.44
C ILE A 179 -8.80 8.68 -5.44
N LEU A 180 -9.25 9.44 -4.44
CA LEU A 180 -10.63 9.90 -4.36
C LEU A 180 -11.01 10.81 -5.53
N LEU A 181 -10.17 11.79 -5.88
CA LEU A 181 -10.45 12.76 -6.95
C LEU A 181 -10.41 12.13 -8.34
N GLU A 182 -9.49 11.21 -8.60
CA GLU A 182 -9.43 10.45 -9.86
C GLU A 182 -10.70 9.62 -10.07
N ASN A 183 -11.20 8.97 -9.02
CA ASN A 183 -12.44 8.19 -9.13
C ASN A 183 -13.72 9.04 -9.20
N LEU A 184 -13.71 10.27 -8.68
CA LEU A 184 -14.83 11.20 -8.81
C LEU A 184 -14.84 11.94 -10.17
N GLY A 185 -13.86 11.68 -11.04
CA GLY A 185 -13.76 12.31 -12.37
C GLY A 185 -13.43 13.80 -12.32
N VAL A 186 -12.79 14.26 -11.24
CA VAL A 186 -12.41 15.67 -11.05
C VAL A 186 -10.99 15.94 -11.59
N LEU A 187 -10.19 14.89 -11.76
CA LEU A 187 -8.82 14.91 -12.32
C LEU A 187 -8.69 13.99 -13.52
#